data_a1135eb99ec09c708bdec311ea5ccfcc
#
_entry.id   a1135eb99ec09c708bdec311ea5ccfcc
#
_cell.length_a   1.000
_cell.length_b   1.000
_cell.length_c   1.000
_cell.angle_alpha   90.00
_cell.angle_beta   90.00
_cell.angle_gamma   90.00
#
_symmetry.space_group_name_H-M   'P 1'
#
loop_
_entity.id
_entity.type
_entity.pdbx_description
1 polymer ?
#
loop_
_entity_poly.entity_id
_entity_poly.type
_entity_poly.pdbx_seq_one_letter_code
_entity_poly.pdbx_strand_id
1 'polypeptide(L)'
;MKRGCLTLAVLAVAVAVVVVLFGPRLLEGGLRLLYPQRYTELVEREAAEFDLEPNLVYAIIKTESGFDPQARSHADAMGLMQLTQETFDWILSLYPTEDDSGDIWDPGDNIHCGCALLRLLLDQYGTVEVALAAGADGVHVGQSDMAA
;
A
#
# COMPACT_ATOMS: atom_id res chain seq x y z
N MET A 1 -37.48 -35.49 24.21
CA MET A 1 -37.32 -34.48 23.17
C MET A 1 -36.74 -33.12 23.64
N LYS A 2 -36.87 -32.73 24.92
CA LYS A 2 -36.36 -31.40 25.38
C LYS A 2 -34.84 -31.32 25.62
N ARG A 3 -34.15 -32.45 25.86
CA ARG A 3 -32.67 -32.47 26.11
C ARG A 3 -31.82 -32.28 24.84
N GLY A 4 -32.28 -32.73 23.69
CA GLY A 4 -31.55 -32.56 22.41
C GLY A 4 -31.61 -31.11 21.88
N CYS A 5 -32.71 -30.39 22.15
CA CYS A 5 -32.82 -28.99 21.73
C CYS A 5 -31.90 -28.08 22.55
N LEU A 6 -31.74 -28.36 23.83
CA LEU A 6 -30.85 -27.60 24.73
C LEU A 6 -29.37 -27.81 24.38
N THR A 7 -28.98 -29.04 24.05
CA THR A 7 -27.58 -29.34 23.62
C THR A 7 -27.24 -28.66 22.30
N LEU A 8 -28.17 -28.64 21.33
CA LEU A 8 -27.99 -27.93 20.04
C LEU A 8 -27.88 -26.42 20.26
N ALA A 9 -28.69 -25.85 21.15
CA ALA A 9 -28.60 -24.42 21.45
C ALA A 9 -27.27 -24.03 22.13
N VAL A 10 -26.78 -24.85 23.06
CA VAL A 10 -25.48 -24.64 23.73
C VAL A 10 -24.34 -24.76 22.71
N LEU A 11 -24.40 -25.75 21.81
CA LEU A 11 -23.39 -25.90 20.76
C LEU A 11 -23.38 -24.71 19.80
N ALA A 12 -24.54 -24.22 19.39
CA ALA A 12 -24.66 -23.05 18.53
C ALA A 12 -24.09 -21.78 19.17
N VAL A 13 -24.35 -21.56 20.46
CA VAL A 13 -23.77 -20.45 21.21
C VAL A 13 -22.26 -20.60 21.34
N ALA A 14 -21.75 -21.79 21.64
CA ALA A 14 -20.31 -22.03 21.71
C ALA A 14 -19.61 -21.74 20.37
N VAL A 15 -20.19 -22.19 19.25
CA VAL A 15 -19.66 -21.90 17.90
C VAL A 15 -19.70 -20.41 17.61
N ALA A 16 -20.80 -19.73 17.93
CA ALA A 16 -20.90 -18.28 17.75
C ALA A 16 -19.85 -17.51 18.56
N VAL A 17 -19.60 -17.92 19.80
CA VAL A 17 -18.54 -17.32 20.63
C VAL A 17 -17.16 -17.57 20.04
N VAL A 18 -16.88 -18.77 19.55
CA VAL A 18 -15.60 -19.08 18.87
C VAL A 18 -15.43 -18.24 17.61
N VAL A 19 -16.47 -18.10 16.79
CA VAL A 19 -16.42 -17.29 15.58
C VAL A 19 -16.20 -15.81 15.89
N VAL A 20 -16.86 -15.28 16.91
CA VAL A 20 -16.70 -13.87 17.32
C VAL A 20 -15.31 -13.61 17.92
N LEU A 21 -14.79 -14.51 18.75
CA LEU A 21 -13.50 -14.32 19.42
C LEU A 21 -12.30 -14.61 18.52
N PHE A 22 -12.40 -15.57 17.61
CA PHE A 22 -11.28 -16.05 16.80
C PHE A 22 -11.42 -15.72 15.31
N GLY A 23 -12.63 -15.46 14.82
CA GLY A 23 -12.89 -15.13 13.41
C GLY A 23 -12.04 -13.99 12.89
N PRO A 24 -11.94 -12.82 13.58
CA PRO A 24 -11.09 -11.73 13.14
C PRO A 24 -9.62 -12.12 13.04
N ARG A 25 -9.08 -12.86 14.01
CA ARG A 25 -7.69 -13.34 14.01
C ARG A 25 -7.40 -14.36 12.91
N LEU A 26 -8.35 -15.22 12.62
CA LEU A 26 -8.23 -16.22 11.53
C LEU A 26 -8.31 -15.53 10.17
N LEU A 27 -9.16 -14.49 10.05
CA LEU A 27 -9.28 -13.70 8.82
C LEU A 27 -7.99 -12.90 8.55
N GLU A 28 -7.45 -12.24 9.58
CA GLU A 28 -6.17 -11.53 9.49
C GLU A 28 -5.00 -12.47 9.16
N GLY A 29 -4.93 -13.63 9.80
CA GLY A 29 -3.93 -14.65 9.50
C GLY A 29 -4.05 -15.23 8.09
N GLY A 30 -5.27 -15.43 7.60
CA GLY A 30 -5.56 -15.86 6.22
C GLY A 30 -5.18 -14.81 5.19
N LEU A 31 -5.49 -13.54 5.46
CA LEU A 31 -5.10 -12.41 4.60
C LEU A 31 -3.58 -12.24 4.55
N ARG A 32 -2.87 -12.37 5.67
CA ARG A 32 -1.40 -12.33 5.70
C ARG A 32 -0.75 -13.46 4.89
N LEU A 33 -1.38 -14.64 4.82
CA LEU A 33 -0.90 -15.75 4.00
C LEU A 33 -1.11 -15.51 2.50
N LEU A 34 -2.20 -14.84 2.13
CA LEU A 34 -2.52 -14.46 0.75
C LEU A 34 -1.76 -13.22 0.27
N TYR A 35 -1.39 -12.34 1.21
CA TYR A 35 -0.59 -11.15 0.97
C TYR A 35 0.69 -11.24 1.81
N PRO A 36 1.75 -11.91 1.32
CA PRO A 36 3.02 -11.90 2.00
C PRO A 36 3.47 -10.44 2.15
N GLN A 37 3.54 -9.97 3.38
CA GLN A 37 4.02 -8.62 3.71
C GLN A 37 5.55 -8.61 3.53
N ARG A 38 5.97 -8.46 2.29
CA ARG A 38 7.37 -8.14 1.98
C ARG A 38 7.61 -6.67 2.27
N TYR A 39 8.82 -6.33 2.68
CA TYR A 39 9.23 -4.95 2.96
C TYR A 39 8.45 -4.28 4.10
N THR A 40 8.01 -5.04 5.13
CA THR A 40 7.16 -4.54 6.23
C THR A 40 7.74 -3.30 6.89
N GLU A 41 9.02 -3.34 7.27
CA GLU A 41 9.68 -2.22 7.96
C GLU A 41 9.72 -0.96 7.09
N LEU A 42 9.98 -1.11 5.78
CA LEU A 42 9.98 0.00 4.82
C LEU A 42 8.59 0.59 4.65
N VAL A 43 7.60 -0.26 4.36
CA VAL A 43 6.22 0.19 4.13
C VAL A 43 5.63 0.88 5.36
N GLU A 44 5.81 0.30 6.57
CA GLU A 44 5.28 0.90 7.79
C GLU A 44 5.96 2.23 8.12
N ARG A 45 7.27 2.35 7.89
CA ARG A 45 8.02 3.59 8.08
C ARG A 45 7.55 4.68 7.13
N GLU A 46 7.56 4.41 5.83
CA GLU A 46 7.19 5.40 4.82
C GLU A 46 5.71 5.78 4.88
N ALA A 47 4.83 4.82 5.15
CA ALA A 47 3.41 5.12 5.37
C ALA A 47 3.20 6.05 6.58
N ALA A 48 3.94 5.85 7.67
CA ALA A 48 3.88 6.73 8.84
C ALA A 48 4.45 8.13 8.54
N GLU A 49 5.53 8.21 7.77
CA GLU A 49 6.17 9.48 7.40
C GLU A 49 5.24 10.36 6.55
N PHE A 50 4.54 9.75 5.58
CA PHE A 50 3.66 10.46 4.66
C PHE A 50 2.18 10.44 5.06
N ASP A 51 1.85 10.08 6.32
CA ASP A 51 0.46 10.00 6.83
C ASP A 51 -0.47 9.20 5.91
N LEU A 52 -0.03 7.98 5.56
CA LEU A 52 -0.74 7.03 4.72
C LEU A 52 -1.13 5.78 5.53
N GLU A 53 -2.21 5.13 5.13
CA GLU A 53 -2.58 3.82 5.65
C GLU A 53 -1.62 2.74 5.07
N PRO A 54 -0.88 1.96 5.90
CA PRO A 54 0.06 0.95 5.40
C PRO A 54 -0.59 -0.06 4.45
N ASN A 55 -1.84 -0.44 4.71
CA ASN A 55 -2.57 -1.37 3.85
C ASN A 55 -2.82 -0.82 2.43
N LEU A 56 -2.96 0.51 2.29
CA LEU A 56 -3.06 1.16 0.99
C LEU A 56 -1.74 1.02 0.21
N VAL A 57 -0.61 1.28 0.86
CA VAL A 57 0.72 1.12 0.24
C VAL A 57 0.96 -0.32 -0.18
N TYR A 58 0.63 -1.31 0.67
CA TYR A 58 0.71 -2.73 0.32
C TYR A 58 -0.16 -3.09 -0.89
N ALA A 59 -1.39 -2.56 -0.96
CA ALA A 59 -2.30 -2.81 -2.08
C ALA A 59 -1.76 -2.25 -3.39
N ILE A 60 -1.16 -1.07 -3.36
CA ILE A 60 -0.51 -0.44 -4.53
C ILE A 60 0.67 -1.29 -4.98
N ILE A 61 1.64 -1.60 -4.11
CA ILE A 61 2.80 -2.43 -4.45
C ILE A 61 2.37 -3.78 -5.03
N LYS A 62 1.32 -4.39 -4.45
CA LYS A 62 0.78 -5.66 -4.94
C LYS A 62 0.23 -5.54 -6.36
N THR A 63 -0.47 -4.46 -6.64
CA THR A 63 -1.12 -4.22 -7.94
C THR A 63 -0.10 -3.84 -9.00
N GLU A 64 0.86 -2.98 -8.65
CA GLU A 64 1.84 -2.41 -9.57
C GLU A 64 2.93 -3.41 -9.98
N SER A 65 3.51 -4.11 -9.01
CA SER A 65 4.67 -4.98 -9.26
C SER A 65 4.51 -6.43 -8.77
N GLY A 66 3.47 -6.72 -7.99
CA GLY A 66 3.37 -8.00 -7.28
C GLY A 66 4.51 -8.22 -6.28
N PHE A 67 5.11 -7.14 -5.74
CA PHE A 67 6.29 -7.13 -4.88
C PHE A 67 7.60 -7.53 -5.59
N ASP A 68 7.69 -7.36 -6.89
CA ASP A 68 8.94 -7.53 -7.64
C ASP A 68 9.69 -6.18 -7.73
N PRO A 69 10.84 -6.02 -7.05
CA PRO A 69 11.61 -4.78 -7.07
C PRO A 69 12.27 -4.51 -8.42
N GLN A 70 12.34 -5.51 -9.30
CA GLN A 70 12.90 -5.40 -10.64
C GLN A 70 11.82 -5.31 -11.72
N ALA A 71 10.56 -5.10 -11.33
CA ALA A 71 9.46 -4.97 -12.28
C ALA A 71 9.65 -3.74 -13.17
N ARG A 72 9.44 -3.92 -14.49
CA ARG A 72 9.46 -2.84 -15.47
C ARG A 72 8.29 -3.01 -16.44
N SER A 73 7.51 -1.96 -16.60
CA SER A 73 6.37 -1.94 -17.52
C SER A 73 6.80 -1.55 -18.95
N HIS A 74 5.90 -1.74 -19.91
CA HIS A 74 6.11 -1.27 -21.29
C HIS A 74 6.15 0.28 -21.41
N ALA A 75 5.62 0.97 -20.41
CA ALA A 75 5.64 2.44 -20.30
C ALA A 75 6.85 2.96 -19.51
N ASP A 76 7.88 2.11 -19.31
CA ASP A 76 9.11 2.43 -18.58
C ASP A 76 8.89 2.81 -17.10
N ALA A 77 7.77 2.39 -16.51
CA ALA A 77 7.59 2.45 -15.07
C ALA A 77 8.40 1.32 -14.39
N MET A 78 9.03 1.61 -13.24
CA MET A 78 10.05 0.77 -12.62
C MET A 78 9.82 0.59 -11.12
N GLY A 79 10.25 -0.57 -10.61
CA GLY A 79 10.33 -0.90 -9.20
C GLY A 79 8.98 -1.27 -8.57
N LEU A 80 8.94 -1.26 -7.25
CA LEU A 80 7.82 -1.74 -6.45
C LEU A 80 6.53 -0.96 -6.68
N MET A 81 6.62 0.37 -6.80
CA MET A 81 5.49 1.28 -6.98
C MET A 81 5.38 1.83 -8.41
N GLN A 82 6.12 1.25 -9.36
CA GLN A 82 6.05 1.53 -10.80
C GLN A 82 6.16 3.02 -11.12
N LEU A 83 7.26 3.64 -10.69
CA LEU A 83 7.57 5.02 -10.98
C LEU A 83 8.32 5.15 -12.31
N THR A 84 8.06 6.20 -13.07
CA THR A 84 8.95 6.58 -14.17
C THR A 84 10.20 7.27 -13.62
N GLN A 85 11.32 7.22 -14.35
CA GLN A 85 12.56 7.88 -13.93
C GLN A 85 12.34 9.39 -13.67
N GLU A 86 11.60 10.05 -14.55
CA GLU A 86 11.30 11.48 -14.43
C GLU A 86 10.54 11.79 -13.13
N THR A 87 9.50 10.99 -12.82
CA THR A 87 8.72 11.16 -11.59
C THR A 87 9.57 10.88 -10.36
N PHE A 88 10.37 9.82 -10.39
CA PHE A 88 11.27 9.45 -9.31
C PHE A 88 12.26 10.57 -8.99
N ASP A 89 12.99 11.07 -10.00
CA ASP A 89 13.98 12.14 -9.85
C ASP A 89 13.34 13.44 -9.33
N TRP A 90 12.15 13.76 -9.83
CA TRP A 90 11.41 14.92 -9.37
C TRP A 90 11.00 14.79 -7.89
N ILE A 91 10.40 13.67 -7.49
CA ILE A 91 9.98 13.45 -6.10
C ILE A 91 11.20 13.43 -5.18
N LEU A 92 12.27 12.75 -5.55
CA LEU A 92 13.51 12.70 -4.78
C LEU A 92 14.12 14.09 -4.57
N SER A 93 13.97 14.99 -5.54
CA SER A 93 14.40 16.38 -5.39
C SER A 93 13.58 17.17 -4.36
N LEU A 94 12.31 16.81 -4.14
CA LEU A 94 11.44 17.43 -3.14
C LEU A 94 11.55 16.77 -1.76
N TYR A 95 11.72 15.46 -1.75
CA TYR A 95 11.78 14.61 -0.57
C TYR A 95 13.02 13.70 -0.65
N PRO A 96 14.21 14.22 -0.32
CA PRO A 96 15.45 13.44 -0.39
C PRO A 96 15.46 12.35 0.69
N THR A 97 15.95 11.16 0.33
CA THR A 97 16.15 10.05 1.28
C THR A 97 17.42 10.28 2.13
N GLU A 98 17.47 9.70 3.34
CA GLU A 98 18.62 9.86 4.25
C GLU A 98 19.91 9.27 3.66
N ASP A 99 19.81 8.19 2.89
CA ASP A 99 20.95 7.44 2.34
C ASP A 99 21.47 8.00 1.01
N ASP A 100 20.76 8.98 0.42
CA ASP A 100 21.09 9.69 -0.84
C ASP A 100 21.55 8.73 -1.98
N SER A 101 21.04 7.49 -1.97
CA SER A 101 21.40 6.46 -2.97
C SER A 101 20.80 6.78 -4.34
N GLY A 102 19.60 7.33 -4.37
CA GLY A 102 18.91 7.78 -5.58
C GLY A 102 18.72 6.67 -6.61
N ASP A 103 18.54 5.43 -6.17
CA ASP A 103 18.34 4.27 -7.04
C ASP A 103 16.87 3.86 -7.10
N ILE A 104 16.24 4.07 -8.24
CA ILE A 104 14.85 3.68 -8.48
C ILE A 104 14.58 2.17 -8.27
N TRP A 105 15.63 1.34 -8.35
CA TRP A 105 15.56 -0.10 -8.12
C TRP A 105 15.75 -0.50 -6.66
N ASP A 106 16.24 0.42 -5.82
CA ASP A 106 16.27 0.19 -4.38
C ASP A 106 14.85 0.20 -3.81
N PRO A 107 14.46 -0.85 -3.06
CA PRO A 107 13.13 -0.93 -2.47
C PRO A 107 12.78 0.24 -1.54
N GLY A 108 13.75 0.75 -0.78
CA GLY A 108 13.55 1.87 0.14
C GLY A 108 13.24 3.16 -0.60
N ASP A 109 14.11 3.53 -1.55
CA ASP A 109 13.95 4.74 -2.35
C ASP A 109 12.67 4.71 -3.19
N ASN A 110 12.36 3.55 -3.77
CA ASN A 110 11.17 3.40 -4.60
C ASN A 110 9.87 3.52 -3.78
N ILE A 111 9.80 2.90 -2.59
CA ILE A 111 8.65 3.02 -1.69
C ILE A 111 8.54 4.45 -1.14
N HIS A 112 9.66 5.06 -0.75
CA HIS A 112 9.71 6.45 -0.28
C HIS A 112 9.13 7.41 -1.32
N CYS A 113 9.67 7.42 -2.52
CA CYS A 113 9.19 8.29 -3.60
C CYS A 113 7.74 7.98 -3.98
N GLY A 114 7.33 6.71 -3.98
CA GLY A 114 5.94 6.33 -4.26
C GLY A 114 4.95 6.81 -3.19
N CYS A 115 5.31 6.72 -1.91
CA CYS A 115 4.51 7.25 -0.80
C CYS A 115 4.41 8.78 -0.85
N ALA A 116 5.52 9.47 -1.10
CA ALA A 116 5.54 10.92 -1.26
C ALA A 116 4.64 11.38 -2.42
N LEU A 117 4.74 10.73 -3.59
CA LEU A 117 3.87 10.99 -4.73
C LEU A 117 2.39 10.78 -4.39
N LEU A 118 2.08 9.66 -3.74
CA LEU A 118 0.70 9.34 -3.33
C LEU A 118 0.16 10.41 -2.38
N ARG A 119 0.96 10.89 -1.43
CA ARG A 119 0.55 11.97 -0.52
C ARG A 119 0.24 13.26 -1.28
N LEU A 120 1.12 13.67 -2.20
CA LEU A 120 0.89 14.85 -3.05
C LEU A 120 -0.41 14.72 -3.87
N LEU A 121 -0.66 13.55 -4.45
CA LEU A 121 -1.89 13.29 -5.20
C LEU A 121 -3.13 13.32 -4.30
N LEU A 122 -3.05 12.77 -3.09
CA LEU A 122 -4.15 12.83 -2.12
C LEU A 122 -4.43 14.26 -1.66
N ASP A 123 -3.43 15.07 -1.45
CA ASP A 123 -3.58 16.47 -1.07
C ASP A 123 -4.21 17.31 -2.20
N GLN A 124 -3.88 16.99 -3.45
CA GLN A 124 -4.43 17.66 -4.61
C GLN A 124 -5.86 17.23 -4.95
N TYR A 125 -6.16 15.94 -4.89
CA TYR A 125 -7.43 15.36 -5.38
C TYR A 125 -8.40 14.96 -4.27
N GLY A 126 -7.95 14.85 -3.03
CA GLY A 126 -8.77 14.66 -1.84
C GLY A 126 -9.29 13.25 -1.60
N THR A 127 -9.26 12.34 -2.59
CA THR A 127 -9.68 10.95 -2.44
C THR A 127 -8.71 9.97 -3.08
N VAL A 128 -8.62 8.76 -2.50
CA VAL A 128 -7.72 7.70 -2.98
C VAL A 128 -8.03 7.31 -4.41
N GLU A 129 -9.31 7.16 -4.75
CA GLU A 129 -9.76 6.71 -6.08
C GLU A 129 -9.33 7.69 -7.18
N VAL A 130 -9.50 8.99 -6.93
CA VAL A 130 -9.12 10.04 -7.90
C VAL A 130 -7.60 10.19 -7.96
N ALA A 131 -6.91 10.11 -6.84
CA ALA A 131 -5.45 10.16 -6.77
C ALA A 131 -4.80 9.03 -7.56
N LEU A 132 -5.29 7.77 -7.39
CA LEU A 132 -4.78 6.62 -8.13
C LEU A 132 -5.09 6.70 -9.63
N ALA A 133 -6.29 7.15 -10.01
CA ALA A 133 -6.64 7.36 -11.41
C ALA A 133 -5.74 8.42 -12.07
N ALA A 134 -5.47 9.53 -11.40
CA ALA A 134 -4.57 10.57 -11.87
C ALA A 134 -3.12 10.04 -12.04
N GLY A 135 -2.64 9.24 -11.09
CA GLY A 135 -1.33 8.60 -11.19
C GLY A 135 -1.23 7.64 -12.38
N ALA A 136 -2.27 6.84 -12.64
CA ALA A 136 -2.33 5.89 -13.75
C ALA A 136 -2.36 6.57 -15.13
N ASP A 137 -3.00 7.73 -15.24
CA ASP A 137 -3.07 8.50 -16.49
C ASP A 137 -1.78 9.28 -16.81
N GLY A 138 -0.74 9.14 -15.98
CA GLY A 138 0.52 9.87 -16.15
C GLY A 138 0.34 11.38 -16.00
N VAL A 139 -0.63 11.79 -15.18
CA VAL A 139 -0.85 13.21 -14.88
C VAL A 139 0.42 13.75 -14.23
N HIS A 140 1.12 14.58 -14.95
CA HIS A 140 2.16 15.44 -14.41
C HIS A 140 1.51 16.29 -13.32
N VAL A 141 1.75 15.95 -12.06
CA VAL A 141 1.46 16.87 -10.96
C VAL A 141 2.23 18.14 -11.32
N GLY A 142 1.47 19.19 -11.64
CA GLY A 142 2.02 20.31 -12.39
C GLY A 142 3.24 20.91 -11.75
N GLN A 143 4.38 20.74 -12.38
CA GLN A 143 5.56 21.58 -12.13
C GLN A 143 5.24 23.09 -12.29
N SER A 144 4.12 23.44 -12.95
CA SER A 144 3.69 24.81 -13.19
C SER A 144 2.98 25.49 -12.02
N ASP A 145 2.35 24.73 -11.11
CA ASP A 145 1.47 25.30 -10.09
C ASP A 145 2.12 25.45 -8.70
N MET A 146 3.30 24.87 -8.50
CA MET A 146 4.06 24.96 -7.24
C MET A 146 5.16 26.04 -7.24
N ALA A 147 5.32 26.79 -8.31
CA ALA A 147 6.30 27.87 -8.44
C ALA A 147 5.69 29.30 -8.27
N ALA A 148 4.47 29.40 -7.68
CA ALA A 148 3.81 30.66 -7.44
C ALA A 148 3.69 31.00 -5.96
#